data_7d551f128d5cd67bddf6793ea4f88d11
#
_entry.id   7d551f128d5cd67bddf6793ea4f88d11
#
_cell.length_a   1.000
_cell.length_b   1.000
_cell.length_c   1.000
_cell.angle_alpha   90.00
_cell.angle_beta   90.00
_cell.angle_gamma   90.00
#
_symmetry.space_group_name_H-M   'P 1'
#
loop_
_entity.id
_entity.type
_entity.pdbx_description
1 polymer ?
#
loop_
_entity_poly.entity_id
_entity_poly.type
_entity_poly.pdbx_seq_one_letter_code
_entity_poly.pdbx_strand_id
1 'polypeptide(L)'
;MTTRQLPSTPHPMARAVHSLLLIGSLSLSGSVLAKNVTWDDIANDHLTTHNVLQYGMGTNAQRFSPLAQVNSENVFKLTPAWSYSFGDEKQRGQESQAVIHDGVVYVTGSYSRVFAVDAKTGKRLWTYSHRLPDNIRPCCDVVNRGVAIYGDKVYFGTLDARVVALNKDTGKVVWNKKFGDHAVGYTMTGAPTIVKDQKSGKIMLVHGSSGDEFGVVGRLFARDTETGEELWMRPFVEGHMGRMNGKDSTPTGDIKAPSWPDDPNHPTGKKEAWSQGGGAPWQSASFDAETNTIIIGAGNPAPWNGWARTAD
;
A
#
# COMPACT_ATOMS: atom_id res chain seq x y z
N MET A 1 -26.08 -73.95 66.68
CA MET A 1 -27.39 -73.27 66.60
C MET A 1 -27.59 -72.83 65.19
N THR A 2 -28.55 -73.40 64.56
CA THR A 2 -28.88 -73.45 63.14
C THR A 2 -29.69 -72.21 62.78
N THR A 3 -29.26 -71.45 61.72
CA THR A 3 -30.13 -70.49 61.09
C THR A 3 -30.35 -70.83 59.60
N ARG A 4 -31.61 -70.97 59.26
CA ARG A 4 -32.12 -71.28 57.92
C ARG A 4 -32.03 -70.09 57.02
N GLN A 5 -31.54 -70.34 55.78
CA GLN A 5 -31.69 -69.43 54.62
C GLN A 5 -33.05 -69.63 53.98
N LEU A 6 -33.67 -68.53 53.54
CA LEU A 6 -34.81 -68.49 52.64
C LEU A 6 -34.36 -68.03 51.24
N PRO A 7 -34.90 -68.50 50.14
CA PRO A 7 -34.47 -68.16 48.83
C PRO A 7 -35.11 -66.86 48.31
N SER A 8 -34.31 -65.97 47.67
CA SER A 8 -34.76 -64.81 46.97
C SER A 8 -35.00 -65.08 45.48
N THR A 9 -36.18 -64.73 45.01
CA THR A 9 -36.57 -64.76 43.60
C THR A 9 -36.02 -63.54 42.88
N PRO A 10 -35.56 -63.66 41.62
CA PRO A 10 -35.07 -62.49 40.84
C PRO A 10 -36.21 -61.78 40.11
N HIS A 11 -36.33 -60.45 40.27
CA HIS A 11 -37.15 -59.58 39.44
C HIS A 11 -36.40 -59.18 38.19
N PRO A 12 -37.05 -59.12 37.00
CA PRO A 12 -36.42 -58.69 35.76
C PRO A 12 -36.31 -57.16 35.72
N MET A 13 -35.07 -56.66 35.67
CA MET A 13 -34.81 -55.20 35.37
C MET A 13 -35.04 -54.95 33.89
N ALA A 14 -36.00 -54.06 33.59
CA ALA A 14 -36.17 -53.49 32.27
C ALA A 14 -35.02 -52.50 32.01
N ARG A 15 -34.17 -52.75 31.04
CA ARG A 15 -33.17 -51.81 30.54
C ARG A 15 -33.85 -50.76 29.65
N ALA A 16 -34.00 -49.53 30.16
CA ALA A 16 -34.31 -48.38 29.32
C ALA A 16 -33.07 -47.95 28.58
N VAL A 17 -33.04 -48.11 27.26
CA VAL A 17 -32.00 -47.56 26.37
C VAL A 17 -32.34 -46.10 26.10
N HIS A 18 -31.61 -45.20 26.77
CA HIS A 18 -31.67 -43.78 26.43
C HIS A 18 -30.73 -43.53 25.25
N SER A 19 -31.29 -43.39 24.05
CA SER A 19 -30.57 -42.92 22.90
C SER A 19 -30.37 -41.40 23.04
N LEU A 20 -29.17 -40.97 23.46
CA LEU A 20 -28.73 -39.57 23.34
C LEU A 20 -28.49 -39.25 21.87
N LEU A 21 -29.40 -38.54 21.25
CA LEU A 21 -29.16 -37.85 19.99
C LEU A 21 -28.26 -36.63 20.27
N LEU A 22 -26.95 -36.79 20.03
CA LEU A 22 -26.03 -35.68 19.90
C LEU A 22 -26.35 -34.94 18.59
N ILE A 23 -27.15 -33.87 18.66
CA ILE A 23 -27.26 -32.89 17.60
C ILE A 23 -25.99 -32.08 17.63
N GLY A 24 -24.99 -32.49 16.84
CA GLY A 24 -23.81 -31.69 16.57
C GLY A 24 -24.23 -30.45 15.76
N SER A 25 -24.35 -29.32 16.42
CA SER A 25 -24.42 -28.03 15.73
C SER A 25 -23.10 -27.77 15.00
N LEU A 26 -23.04 -28.14 13.71
CA LEU A 26 -22.02 -27.59 12.81
C LEU A 26 -22.25 -26.07 12.74
N SER A 27 -21.53 -25.31 13.52
CA SER A 27 -21.33 -23.90 13.28
C SER A 27 -20.54 -23.79 11.97
N LEU A 28 -21.24 -23.63 10.86
CA LEU A 28 -20.64 -23.09 9.64
C LEU A 28 -20.16 -21.68 10.00
N SER A 29 -18.88 -21.56 10.35
CA SER A 29 -18.18 -20.28 10.35
C SER A 29 -18.09 -19.86 8.88
N GLY A 30 -19.17 -19.30 8.35
CA GLY A 30 -19.14 -18.63 7.06
C GLY A 30 -18.15 -17.48 7.20
N SER A 31 -17.00 -17.60 6.55
CA SER A 31 -16.12 -16.46 6.34
C SER A 31 -16.94 -15.42 5.58
N VAL A 32 -17.43 -14.41 6.27
CA VAL A 32 -17.98 -13.23 5.61
C VAL A 32 -16.79 -12.63 4.86
N LEU A 33 -16.74 -12.83 3.54
CA LEU A 33 -15.76 -12.16 2.70
C LEU A 33 -15.99 -10.65 2.88
N ALA A 34 -14.94 -9.94 3.27
CA ALA A 34 -15.03 -8.50 3.44
C ALA A 34 -15.48 -7.87 2.11
N LYS A 35 -16.40 -6.91 2.19
CA LYS A 35 -16.96 -6.20 1.03
C LYS A 35 -15.83 -5.63 0.17
N ASN A 36 -15.99 -5.67 -1.15
CA ASN A 36 -15.07 -4.99 -2.07
C ASN A 36 -15.14 -3.47 -1.90
N VAL A 37 -13.97 -2.84 -1.93
CA VAL A 37 -13.85 -1.38 -1.83
C VAL A 37 -14.25 -0.75 -3.15
N THR A 38 -15.19 0.18 -3.13
CA THR A 38 -15.64 0.92 -4.30
C THR A 38 -14.97 2.29 -4.39
N TRP A 39 -15.12 2.96 -5.52
CA TRP A 39 -14.71 4.36 -5.64
C TRP A 39 -15.46 5.26 -4.66
N ASP A 40 -16.75 5.04 -4.49
CA ASP A 40 -17.56 5.86 -3.59
C ASP A 40 -17.15 5.70 -2.13
N ASP A 41 -16.70 4.50 -1.73
CA ASP A 41 -16.10 4.28 -0.42
C ASP A 41 -14.81 5.12 -0.25
N ILE A 42 -13.94 5.17 -1.26
CA ILE A 42 -12.70 5.97 -1.22
C ILE A 42 -13.00 7.48 -1.25
N ALA A 43 -13.88 7.92 -2.13
CA ALA A 43 -14.23 9.34 -2.27
C ALA A 43 -14.84 9.92 -0.99
N ASN A 44 -15.58 9.10 -0.24
CA ASN A 44 -16.25 9.47 1.00
C ASN A 44 -15.51 8.99 2.27
N ASP A 45 -14.31 8.44 2.15
CA ASP A 45 -13.53 7.91 3.27
C ASP A 45 -13.34 8.93 4.41
N HIS A 46 -13.11 10.19 4.06
CA HIS A 46 -12.96 11.30 5.00
C HIS A 46 -14.21 11.62 5.82
N LEU A 47 -15.39 11.12 5.41
CA LEU A 47 -16.67 11.26 6.11
C LEU A 47 -16.97 10.07 7.02
N THR A 48 -16.17 9.01 6.97
CA THR A 48 -16.40 7.78 7.73
C THR A 48 -15.53 7.70 8.98
N THR A 49 -15.94 6.87 9.94
CA THR A 49 -15.23 6.68 11.21
C THR A 49 -14.73 5.25 11.41
N HIS A 50 -14.98 4.36 10.45
CA HIS A 50 -14.71 2.93 10.60
C HIS A 50 -13.65 2.39 9.63
N ASN A 51 -13.33 3.15 8.58
CA ASN A 51 -12.32 2.80 7.59
C ASN A 51 -11.26 3.90 7.44
N VAL A 52 -10.13 3.56 6.85
CA VAL A 52 -9.09 4.44 6.32
C VAL A 52 -8.63 3.81 5.01
N LEU A 53 -9.17 4.23 3.88
CA LEU A 53 -9.06 3.49 2.62
C LEU A 53 -7.92 3.96 1.72
N GLN A 54 -7.35 5.11 2.00
CA GLN A 54 -6.25 5.66 1.22
C GLN A 54 -5.25 6.41 2.09
N TYR A 55 -4.01 6.50 1.63
CA TYR A 55 -2.99 7.31 2.29
C TYR A 55 -3.48 8.76 2.46
N GLY A 56 -3.48 9.24 3.69
CA GLY A 56 -3.95 10.58 4.02
C GLY A 56 -5.45 10.72 4.27
N MET A 57 -6.24 9.65 4.21
CA MET A 57 -7.71 9.59 4.36
C MET A 57 -8.45 10.37 3.28
N GLY A 58 -9.13 9.65 2.40
CA GLY A 58 -9.84 10.18 1.26
C GLY A 58 -8.93 10.75 0.16
N THR A 59 -9.53 11.28 -0.88
CA THR A 59 -8.81 11.76 -2.08
C THR A 59 -7.97 13.00 -1.81
N ASN A 60 -8.41 13.86 -0.89
CA ASN A 60 -7.75 15.14 -0.57
C ASN A 60 -6.54 14.98 0.36
N ALA A 61 -6.31 13.79 0.92
CA ALA A 61 -5.18 13.47 1.81
C ALA A 61 -5.03 14.44 3.00
N GLN A 62 -6.13 14.91 3.57
CA GLN A 62 -6.14 15.90 4.66
C GLN A 62 -5.74 15.32 6.02
N ARG A 63 -5.69 13.98 6.16
CA ARG A 63 -5.33 13.26 7.39
C ARG A 63 -6.21 13.63 8.60
N PHE A 64 -7.43 14.04 8.31
CA PHE A 64 -8.42 14.38 9.33
C PHE A 64 -9.41 13.25 9.52
N SER A 65 -9.59 12.82 10.76
CA SER A 65 -10.61 11.85 11.14
C SER A 65 -11.79 12.55 11.81
N PRO A 66 -13.04 12.26 11.43
CA PRO A 66 -14.22 12.79 12.12
C PRO A 66 -14.54 12.10 13.45
N LEU A 67 -13.67 11.18 13.93
CA LEU A 67 -13.80 10.54 15.23
C LEU A 67 -13.77 11.58 16.36
N ALA A 68 -14.80 11.58 17.21
CA ALA A 68 -14.94 12.52 18.31
C ALA A 68 -14.85 11.85 19.72
N GLN A 69 -14.65 10.52 19.77
CA GLN A 69 -14.56 9.80 21.04
C GLN A 69 -13.28 10.16 21.82
N VAL A 70 -12.20 10.53 21.12
CA VAL A 70 -10.95 10.99 21.71
C VAL A 70 -10.86 12.50 21.53
N ASN A 71 -10.63 13.22 22.61
CA ASN A 71 -10.53 14.66 22.63
C ASN A 71 -9.52 15.14 23.69
N SER A 72 -9.32 16.44 23.84
CA SER A 72 -8.37 17.04 24.79
C SER A 72 -8.63 16.65 26.27
N GLU A 73 -9.86 16.28 26.61
CA GLU A 73 -10.24 15.94 27.98
C GLU A 73 -9.99 14.47 28.33
N ASN A 74 -9.79 13.60 27.34
CA ASN A 74 -9.68 12.18 27.59
C ASN A 74 -8.50 11.49 26.89
N VAL A 75 -7.76 12.17 26.00
CA VAL A 75 -6.62 11.58 25.25
C VAL A 75 -5.55 10.98 26.18
N PHE A 76 -5.35 11.54 27.36
CA PHE A 76 -4.40 11.03 28.34
C PHE A 76 -4.81 9.69 29.00
N LYS A 77 -6.06 9.26 28.79
CA LYS A 77 -6.58 7.97 29.26
C LYS A 77 -6.37 6.84 28.25
N LEU A 78 -5.84 7.14 27.04
CA LEU A 78 -5.57 6.12 26.05
C LEU A 78 -4.50 5.15 26.55
N THR A 79 -4.76 3.86 26.37
CA THR A 79 -3.80 2.78 26.62
C THR A 79 -3.68 1.91 25.37
N PRO A 80 -2.48 1.34 25.12
CA PRO A 80 -2.32 0.39 24.01
C PRO A 80 -3.25 -0.80 24.17
N ALA A 81 -4.02 -1.13 23.13
CA ALA A 81 -4.86 -2.32 23.10
C ALA A 81 -4.04 -3.57 22.72
N TRP A 82 -3.11 -3.43 21.81
CA TRP A 82 -2.18 -4.46 21.35
C TRP A 82 -0.96 -3.84 20.70
N SER A 83 0.05 -4.66 20.44
CA SER A 83 1.21 -4.31 19.62
C SER A 83 1.50 -5.43 18.64
N TYR A 84 2.07 -5.07 17.48
CA TYR A 84 2.46 -6.02 16.45
C TYR A 84 3.91 -5.78 16.04
N SER A 85 4.73 -6.83 16.07
CA SER A 85 6.12 -6.78 15.61
C SER A 85 6.21 -7.13 14.12
N PHE A 86 6.90 -6.29 13.35
CA PHE A 86 7.23 -6.57 11.95
C PHE A 86 8.42 -7.52 11.77
N GLY A 87 9.05 -7.96 12.85
CA GLY A 87 10.23 -8.82 12.85
C GLY A 87 11.53 -8.05 13.11
N ASP A 88 12.65 -8.68 12.81
CA ASP A 88 14.01 -8.15 13.08
C ASP A 88 14.40 -7.01 12.13
N GLU A 89 13.71 -5.90 12.22
CA GLU A 89 14.04 -4.70 11.47
C GLU A 89 15.23 -3.99 12.11
N LYS A 90 16.39 -4.08 11.48
CA LYS A 90 17.59 -3.35 11.90
C LYS A 90 17.72 -1.98 11.26
N GLN A 91 16.74 -1.61 10.48
CA GLN A 91 16.75 -0.39 9.70
C GLN A 91 16.12 0.78 10.46
N ARG A 92 16.25 1.94 9.91
CA ARG A 92 15.85 3.21 10.52
C ARG A 92 14.36 3.28 10.77
N GLY A 93 13.48 3.57 10.54
CA GLY A 93 12.10 3.68 10.96
C GLY A 93 11.09 3.01 10.07
N GLN A 94 9.90 2.84 10.59
CA GLN A 94 8.73 2.45 9.83
C GLN A 94 7.99 3.72 9.42
N GLU A 95 7.77 3.90 8.11
CA GLU A 95 7.12 5.09 7.56
C GLU A 95 5.70 4.80 7.03
N SER A 96 5.22 3.59 7.24
CA SER A 96 3.94 3.15 6.72
C SER A 96 2.77 3.83 7.41
N GLN A 97 1.87 4.43 6.64
CA GLN A 97 0.52 4.74 7.09
C GLN A 97 -0.36 3.52 6.86
N ALA A 98 -1.03 3.05 7.90
CA ALA A 98 -1.95 1.93 7.80
C ALA A 98 -3.22 2.31 7.00
N VAL A 99 -3.67 1.39 6.16
CA VAL A 99 -5.00 1.39 5.54
C VAL A 99 -5.87 0.42 6.35
N ILE A 100 -7.11 0.80 6.63
CA ILE A 100 -8.04 0.02 7.45
C ILE A 100 -9.34 -0.19 6.66
N HIS A 101 -9.74 -1.45 6.50
CA HIS A 101 -11.00 -1.80 5.84
C HIS A 101 -11.64 -2.99 6.54
N ASP A 102 -12.91 -2.84 6.94
CA ASP A 102 -13.73 -3.87 7.57
C ASP A 102 -13.00 -4.61 8.71
N GLY A 103 -12.35 -3.84 9.60
CA GLY A 103 -11.65 -4.40 10.76
C GLY A 103 -10.30 -5.07 10.45
N VAL A 104 -9.77 -4.92 9.23
CA VAL A 104 -8.42 -5.38 8.86
C VAL A 104 -7.51 -4.18 8.66
N VAL A 105 -6.35 -4.20 9.31
CA VAL A 105 -5.26 -3.23 9.14
C VAL A 105 -4.27 -3.77 8.12
N TYR A 106 -4.06 -3.04 7.03
CA TYR A 106 -3.04 -3.32 6.03
C TYR A 106 -1.89 -2.33 6.22
N VAL A 107 -0.70 -2.84 6.44
CA VAL A 107 0.49 -2.03 6.72
C VAL A 107 1.70 -2.62 6.03
N THR A 108 2.60 -1.76 5.58
CA THR A 108 3.86 -2.19 4.97
C THR A 108 4.99 -2.15 6.00
N GLY A 109 5.96 -3.02 5.82
CA GLY A 109 7.23 -3.01 6.55
C GLY A 109 8.40 -2.87 5.57
N SER A 110 9.59 -2.73 6.12
CA SER A 110 10.84 -2.68 5.37
C SER A 110 11.00 -3.88 4.44
N TYR A 111 11.84 -3.74 3.43
CA TYR A 111 12.12 -4.79 2.45
C TYR A 111 10.89 -5.28 1.66
N SER A 112 9.97 -4.35 1.36
CA SER A 112 8.79 -4.64 0.51
C SER A 112 7.90 -5.76 1.07
N ARG A 113 7.58 -5.68 2.35
CA ARG A 113 6.65 -6.59 3.04
C ARG A 113 5.30 -5.93 3.26
N VAL A 114 4.24 -6.73 3.25
CA VAL A 114 2.87 -6.30 3.57
C VAL A 114 2.29 -7.23 4.62
N PHE A 115 1.61 -6.66 5.58
CA PHE A 115 0.96 -7.39 6.67
C PHE A 115 -0.52 -7.02 6.70
N ALA A 116 -1.39 -8.03 6.84
CA ALA A 116 -2.78 -7.84 7.23
C ALA A 116 -2.97 -8.33 8.66
N VAL A 117 -3.52 -7.45 9.48
CA VAL A 117 -3.66 -7.65 10.92
C VAL A 117 -5.11 -7.37 11.32
N ASP A 118 -5.70 -8.21 12.13
CA ASP A 118 -7.01 -7.98 12.73
C ASP A 118 -6.96 -6.73 13.63
N ALA A 119 -7.76 -5.73 13.32
CA ALA A 119 -7.74 -4.44 14.00
C ALA A 119 -8.15 -4.52 15.48
N LYS A 120 -8.96 -5.50 15.86
CA LYS A 120 -9.44 -5.67 17.24
C LYS A 120 -8.43 -6.39 18.12
N THR A 121 -7.71 -7.37 17.58
CA THR A 121 -6.89 -8.29 18.37
C THR A 121 -5.39 -8.16 18.13
N GLY A 122 -4.96 -7.47 17.08
CA GLY A 122 -3.56 -7.42 16.66
C GLY A 122 -3.05 -8.75 16.07
N LYS A 123 -3.91 -9.74 15.84
CA LYS A 123 -3.50 -11.02 15.25
C LYS A 123 -3.22 -10.87 13.76
N ARG A 124 -2.11 -11.45 13.32
CA ARG A 124 -1.77 -11.54 11.90
C ARG A 124 -2.77 -12.42 11.17
N LEU A 125 -3.36 -11.92 10.10
CA LEU A 125 -4.21 -12.66 9.18
C LEU A 125 -3.36 -13.28 8.07
N TRP A 126 -2.53 -12.47 7.42
CA TRP A 126 -1.56 -12.94 6.43
C TRP A 126 -0.35 -11.99 6.36
N THR A 127 0.70 -12.45 5.71
CA THR A 127 1.90 -11.64 5.37
C THR A 127 2.34 -11.99 3.96
N TYR A 128 2.72 -10.97 3.22
CA TYR A 128 3.43 -11.10 1.96
C TYR A 128 4.84 -10.53 2.10
N SER A 129 5.84 -11.27 1.63
CA SER A 129 7.23 -10.82 1.56
C SER A 129 7.69 -10.89 0.12
N HIS A 130 8.01 -9.74 -0.47
CA HIS A 130 8.54 -9.71 -1.82
C HIS A 130 9.98 -10.23 -1.84
N ARG A 131 10.29 -11.11 -2.82
CA ARG A 131 11.67 -11.58 -3.00
C ARG A 131 12.47 -10.52 -3.75
N LEU A 132 13.28 -9.79 -3.01
CA LEU A 132 14.19 -8.79 -3.55
C LEU A 132 15.48 -9.43 -4.09
N PRO A 133 16.13 -8.82 -5.10
CA PRO A 133 17.49 -9.18 -5.51
C PRO A 133 18.51 -8.94 -4.37
N ASP A 134 19.55 -9.76 -4.31
CA ASP A 134 20.58 -9.65 -3.25
C ASP A 134 21.39 -8.34 -3.32
N ASN A 135 21.46 -7.72 -4.50
CA ASN A 135 22.18 -6.48 -4.76
C ASN A 135 21.31 -5.22 -4.66
N ILE A 136 20.17 -5.30 -3.98
CA ILE A 136 19.26 -4.13 -3.88
C ILE A 136 19.97 -3.00 -3.11
N ARG A 137 19.95 -1.81 -3.70
CA ARG A 137 20.52 -0.58 -3.11
C ARG A 137 19.53 0.58 -3.27
N PRO A 138 18.47 0.61 -2.46
CA PRO A 138 17.53 1.73 -2.52
C PRO A 138 18.18 2.99 -1.95
N CYS A 139 17.82 4.15 -2.50
CA CYS A 139 18.08 5.40 -1.82
C CYS A 139 17.29 5.45 -0.51
N CYS A 140 17.89 6.08 0.49
CA CYS A 140 17.15 6.58 1.66
C CYS A 140 16.49 5.51 2.52
N ASP A 141 17.08 4.31 2.52
CA ASP A 141 16.66 3.15 3.30
C ASP A 141 15.61 2.24 2.62
N VAL A 142 15.28 1.16 3.29
CA VAL A 142 14.42 0.07 2.80
C VAL A 142 12.95 0.27 3.17
N VAL A 143 12.53 1.52 3.28
CA VAL A 143 11.21 1.93 3.74
C VAL A 143 10.09 1.71 2.71
N ASN A 144 8.86 1.67 3.20
CA ASN A 144 7.65 1.71 2.40
C ASN A 144 6.57 2.49 3.16
N ARG A 145 5.83 3.38 2.47
CA ARG A 145 4.89 4.30 3.10
C ARG A 145 3.45 3.81 3.16
N GLY A 146 3.18 2.63 2.63
CA GLY A 146 1.86 2.02 2.76
C GLY A 146 1.30 1.41 1.49
N VAL A 147 0.05 1.01 1.57
CA VAL A 147 -0.71 0.40 0.49
C VAL A 147 -1.82 1.32 0.01
N ALA A 148 -2.37 1.05 -1.18
CA ALA A 148 -3.70 1.47 -1.60
C ALA A 148 -4.63 0.25 -1.62
N ILE A 149 -5.95 0.47 -1.49
CA ILE A 149 -6.96 -0.59 -1.54
C ILE A 149 -8.07 -0.22 -2.53
N TYR A 150 -8.46 -1.16 -3.39
CA TYR A 150 -9.61 -1.02 -4.29
C TYR A 150 -10.09 -2.39 -4.78
N GLY A 151 -11.41 -2.56 -4.90
CA GLY A 151 -11.99 -3.85 -5.22
C GLY A 151 -11.66 -4.89 -4.16
N ASP A 152 -11.14 -6.02 -4.59
CA ASP A 152 -10.65 -7.12 -3.75
C ASP A 152 -9.13 -7.11 -3.59
N LYS A 153 -8.45 -5.99 -3.91
CA LYS A 153 -6.98 -5.93 -3.99
C LYS A 153 -6.38 -4.85 -3.10
N VAL A 154 -5.20 -5.13 -2.58
CA VAL A 154 -4.27 -4.15 -2.03
C VAL A 154 -3.05 -4.03 -2.93
N TYR A 155 -2.57 -2.80 -3.13
CA TYR A 155 -1.48 -2.47 -4.04
C TYR A 155 -0.35 -1.80 -3.27
N PHE A 156 0.88 -2.14 -3.61
CA PHE A 156 2.05 -1.51 -3.00
C PHE A 156 3.25 -1.53 -3.95
N GLY A 157 4.23 -0.68 -3.69
CA GLY A 157 5.48 -0.63 -4.42
C GLY A 157 6.57 -1.48 -3.79
N THR A 158 7.57 -1.85 -4.60
CA THR A 158 8.72 -2.63 -4.15
C THR A 158 10.03 -1.91 -4.44
N LEU A 159 11.08 -2.26 -3.68
CA LEU A 159 12.40 -1.66 -3.81
C LEU A 159 13.12 -2.07 -5.11
N ASP A 160 12.67 -3.11 -5.79
CA ASP A 160 13.17 -3.53 -7.11
C ASP A 160 12.35 -2.98 -8.29
N ALA A 161 11.72 -1.81 -8.08
CA ALA A 161 10.97 -1.06 -9.07
C ALA A 161 9.78 -1.83 -9.67
N ARG A 162 8.96 -2.42 -8.80
CA ARG A 162 7.72 -3.09 -9.21
C ARG A 162 6.53 -2.55 -8.45
N VAL A 163 5.35 -2.75 -9.02
CA VAL A 163 4.07 -2.59 -8.34
C VAL A 163 3.40 -3.94 -8.27
N VAL A 164 2.88 -4.29 -7.12
CA VAL A 164 2.27 -5.59 -6.85
C VAL A 164 0.84 -5.38 -6.36
N ALA A 165 -0.09 -6.15 -6.90
CA ALA A 165 -1.44 -6.29 -6.37
C ALA A 165 -1.57 -7.64 -5.66
N LEU A 166 -2.07 -7.59 -4.46
CA LEU A 166 -2.39 -8.76 -3.65
C LEU A 166 -3.90 -8.84 -3.46
N ASN A 167 -4.46 -10.02 -3.44
CA ASN A 167 -5.83 -10.19 -2.96
C ASN A 167 -5.89 -9.81 -1.47
N LYS A 168 -6.79 -8.90 -1.11
CA LYS A 168 -6.87 -8.31 0.22
C LYS A 168 -7.17 -9.31 1.34
N ASP A 169 -7.88 -10.38 1.04
CA ASP A 169 -8.31 -11.36 2.03
C ASP A 169 -7.26 -12.46 2.26
N THR A 170 -6.43 -12.76 1.26
CA THR A 170 -5.51 -13.89 1.29
C THR A 170 -4.03 -13.55 1.19
N GLY A 171 -3.68 -12.32 0.80
CA GLY A 171 -2.29 -11.91 0.53
C GLY A 171 -1.66 -12.56 -0.71
N LYS A 172 -2.43 -13.30 -1.52
CA LYS A 172 -1.92 -13.92 -2.75
C LYS A 172 -1.73 -12.88 -3.84
N VAL A 173 -0.64 -13.03 -4.61
CA VAL A 173 -0.35 -12.14 -5.75
C VAL A 173 -1.41 -12.32 -6.83
N VAL A 174 -2.04 -11.21 -7.23
CA VAL A 174 -2.95 -11.13 -8.38
C VAL A 174 -2.16 -10.75 -9.63
N TRP A 175 -1.35 -9.69 -9.53
CA TRP A 175 -0.42 -9.31 -10.57
C TRP A 175 0.82 -8.62 -9.99
N ASN A 176 1.92 -8.60 -10.77
CA ASN A 176 3.20 -8.01 -10.39
C ASN A 176 3.86 -7.42 -11.65
N LYS A 177 3.99 -6.09 -11.71
CA LYS A 177 4.46 -5.35 -12.90
C LYS A 177 5.72 -4.55 -12.60
N LYS A 178 6.77 -4.75 -13.40
CA LYS A 178 7.99 -3.94 -13.35
C LYS A 178 7.73 -2.60 -14.06
N PHE A 179 8.24 -1.48 -13.52
CA PHE A 179 8.14 -0.16 -14.13
C PHE A 179 9.49 0.51 -14.37
N GLY A 180 10.55 0.01 -13.78
CA GLY A 180 11.90 0.55 -13.89
C GLY A 180 12.95 -0.52 -13.64
N ASP A 181 14.21 -0.14 -13.73
CA ASP A 181 15.33 -1.01 -13.41
C ASP A 181 16.00 -0.57 -12.12
N HIS A 182 15.95 -1.42 -11.11
CA HIS A 182 16.57 -1.15 -9.80
C HIS A 182 18.11 -1.09 -9.89
N ALA A 183 18.71 -1.74 -10.88
CA ALA A 183 20.17 -1.72 -11.06
C ALA A 183 20.69 -0.31 -11.41
N VAL A 184 19.85 0.53 -12.02
CA VAL A 184 20.17 1.94 -12.28
C VAL A 184 19.57 2.89 -11.25
N GLY A 185 18.96 2.38 -10.19
CA GLY A 185 18.50 3.17 -9.05
C GLY A 185 16.98 3.35 -8.91
N TYR A 186 16.15 2.86 -9.84
CA TYR A 186 14.70 2.96 -9.67
C TYR A 186 14.19 2.10 -8.52
N THR A 187 13.39 2.71 -7.66
CA THR A 187 12.68 2.04 -6.57
C THR A 187 11.27 2.62 -6.42
N MET A 188 10.46 2.07 -5.53
CA MET A 188 9.20 2.66 -5.10
C MET A 188 9.06 2.56 -3.59
N THR A 189 8.98 3.70 -2.94
CA THR A 189 8.85 3.82 -1.48
C THR A 189 7.54 4.51 -1.06
N GLY A 190 6.84 5.16 -1.98
CA GLY A 190 5.54 5.81 -1.75
C GLY A 190 4.38 4.83 -1.72
N ALA A 191 3.32 5.18 -1.01
CA ALA A 191 2.06 4.48 -1.13
C ALA A 191 1.37 4.90 -2.45
N PRO A 192 0.83 3.97 -3.24
CA PRO A 192 0.04 4.32 -4.42
C PRO A 192 -1.26 5.02 -4.03
N THR A 193 -1.88 5.67 -5.01
CA THR A 193 -3.16 6.39 -4.84
C THR A 193 -4.16 5.89 -5.87
N ILE A 194 -5.38 5.58 -5.44
CA ILE A 194 -6.50 5.27 -6.35
C ILE A 194 -7.15 6.57 -6.78
N VAL A 195 -7.32 6.74 -8.08
CA VAL A 195 -7.99 7.90 -8.67
C VAL A 195 -9.03 7.44 -9.69
N LYS A 196 -10.05 8.28 -9.90
CA LYS A 196 -11.04 8.07 -10.96
C LYS A 196 -10.92 9.22 -11.95
N ASP A 197 -10.55 8.92 -13.17
CA ASP A 197 -10.62 9.91 -14.24
C ASP A 197 -12.09 10.34 -14.46
N GLN A 198 -12.39 11.59 -14.17
CA GLN A 198 -13.75 12.12 -14.22
C GLN A 198 -14.31 12.17 -15.65
N LYS A 199 -13.44 12.20 -16.66
CA LYS A 199 -13.87 12.25 -18.07
C LYS A 199 -14.25 10.87 -18.62
N SER A 200 -13.45 9.87 -18.34
CA SER A 200 -13.67 8.49 -18.82
C SER A 200 -14.39 7.60 -17.82
N GLY A 201 -14.43 7.98 -16.55
CA GLY A 201 -14.91 7.14 -15.46
C GLY A 201 -13.94 6.02 -15.06
N LYS A 202 -12.76 5.93 -15.67
CA LYS A 202 -11.81 4.86 -15.43
C LYS A 202 -11.14 5.00 -14.07
N ILE A 203 -11.11 3.91 -13.32
CA ILE A 203 -10.34 3.82 -12.07
C ILE A 203 -8.90 3.44 -12.39
N MET A 204 -7.97 4.16 -11.79
CA MET A 204 -6.54 3.99 -12.03
C MET A 204 -5.77 3.92 -10.71
N LEU A 205 -4.70 3.16 -10.72
CA LEU A 205 -3.68 3.16 -9.69
C LEU A 205 -2.56 4.10 -10.11
N VAL A 206 -2.38 5.21 -9.38
CA VAL A 206 -1.31 6.17 -9.63
C VAL A 206 -0.16 5.95 -8.66
N HIS A 207 1.06 5.95 -9.16
CA HIS A 207 2.26 5.80 -8.34
C HIS A 207 3.45 6.55 -8.94
N GLY A 208 4.32 7.04 -8.08
CA GLY A 208 5.58 7.62 -8.49
C GLY A 208 6.75 6.64 -8.42
N SER A 209 7.89 7.06 -8.98
CA SER A 209 9.18 6.40 -8.76
C SER A 209 9.97 7.10 -7.67
N SER A 210 10.96 6.40 -7.10
CA SER A 210 12.00 6.91 -6.20
C SER A 210 13.37 6.61 -6.79
N GLY A 211 14.43 7.22 -6.27
CA GLY A 211 15.82 6.96 -6.66
C GLY A 211 16.49 8.11 -7.40
N ASP A 212 15.95 9.32 -7.31
CA ASP A 212 16.49 10.52 -7.94
C ASP A 212 17.94 10.82 -7.54
N GLU A 213 18.38 10.48 -6.33
CA GLU A 213 19.78 10.60 -5.90
C GLU A 213 20.76 9.76 -6.73
N PHE A 214 20.28 8.70 -7.36
CA PHE A 214 21.08 7.86 -8.27
C PHE A 214 21.06 8.31 -9.73
N GLY A 215 20.51 9.50 -9.99
CA GLY A 215 20.46 10.07 -11.33
C GLY A 215 19.36 9.48 -12.21
N VAL A 216 18.32 8.89 -11.64
CA VAL A 216 17.15 8.45 -12.41
C VAL A 216 16.14 9.59 -12.54
N VAL A 217 15.46 9.63 -13.68
CA VAL A 217 14.38 10.59 -13.94
C VAL A 217 13.15 10.20 -13.16
N GLY A 218 12.64 11.12 -12.34
CA GLY A 218 11.37 10.96 -11.64
C GLY A 218 10.22 10.76 -12.63
N ARG A 219 9.38 9.76 -12.37
CA ARG A 219 8.25 9.39 -13.24
C ARG A 219 7.01 9.10 -12.44
N LEU A 220 5.89 9.61 -12.92
CA LEU A 220 4.56 9.28 -12.43
C LEU A 220 3.88 8.34 -13.42
N PHE A 221 3.26 7.30 -12.89
CA PHE A 221 2.60 6.26 -13.67
C PHE A 221 1.13 6.16 -13.28
N ALA A 222 0.27 5.87 -14.24
CA ALA A 222 -1.05 5.34 -13.98
C ALA A 222 -1.18 3.94 -14.56
N ARG A 223 -1.82 3.06 -13.80
CA ARG A 223 -2.05 1.67 -14.16
C ARG A 223 -3.51 1.29 -14.05
N ASP A 224 -3.89 0.35 -14.88
CA ASP A 224 -5.16 -0.35 -14.73
C ASP A 224 -5.16 -1.16 -13.43
N THR A 225 -6.18 -0.98 -12.60
CA THR A 225 -6.27 -1.65 -11.30
C THR A 225 -6.44 -3.16 -11.41
N GLU A 226 -7.09 -3.65 -12.48
CA GLU A 226 -7.35 -5.09 -12.65
C GLU A 226 -6.15 -5.84 -13.22
N THR A 227 -5.48 -5.26 -14.21
CA THR A 227 -4.43 -5.94 -14.98
C THR A 227 -3.01 -5.50 -14.64
N GLY A 228 -2.87 -4.32 -14.00
CA GLY A 228 -1.59 -3.68 -13.74
C GLY A 228 -0.92 -3.10 -14.98
N GLU A 229 -1.59 -3.11 -16.14
CA GLU A 229 -1.04 -2.54 -17.38
C GLU A 229 -0.87 -1.02 -17.25
N GLU A 230 0.20 -0.51 -17.84
CA GLU A 230 0.48 0.93 -17.84
C GLU A 230 -0.50 1.63 -18.78
N LEU A 231 -1.21 2.61 -18.25
CA LEU A 231 -2.11 3.47 -19.03
C LEU A 231 -1.38 4.69 -19.55
N TRP A 232 -0.61 5.32 -18.66
CA TRP A 232 0.28 6.42 -19.04
C TRP A 232 1.44 6.53 -18.06
N MET A 233 2.51 7.18 -18.53
CA MET A 233 3.67 7.58 -17.74
C MET A 233 4.06 9.01 -18.10
N ARG A 234 4.32 9.81 -17.09
CA ARG A 234 4.79 11.19 -17.24
C ARG A 234 6.13 11.38 -16.51
N PRO A 235 7.19 11.86 -17.20
CA PRO A 235 8.42 12.27 -16.54
C PRO A 235 8.22 13.62 -15.83
N PHE A 236 8.98 13.83 -14.76
CA PHE A 236 8.99 15.07 -13.98
C PHE A 236 10.16 15.98 -14.34
N VAL A 237 11.05 15.53 -15.19
CA VAL A 237 12.16 16.31 -15.71
C VAL A 237 11.91 16.52 -17.20
N GLU A 238 11.99 17.80 -17.62
CA GLU A 238 11.80 18.21 -19.02
C GLU A 238 12.77 17.48 -19.96
N GLY A 239 12.44 17.40 -21.24
CA GLY A 239 13.26 16.72 -22.26
C GLY A 239 13.10 15.21 -22.32
N HIS A 240 12.45 14.58 -21.34
CA HIS A 240 12.18 13.15 -21.36
C HIS A 240 10.79 12.84 -21.92
N MET A 241 10.69 11.76 -22.68
CA MET A 241 9.43 11.33 -23.28
C MET A 241 8.52 10.66 -22.26
N GLY A 242 7.25 11.03 -22.27
CA GLY A 242 6.18 10.31 -21.62
C GLY A 242 5.66 9.13 -22.45
N ARG A 243 4.70 8.40 -21.91
CA ARG A 243 3.98 7.33 -22.62
C ARG A 243 2.48 7.40 -22.35
N MET A 244 1.68 7.05 -23.35
CA MET A 244 0.25 6.86 -23.23
C MET A 244 -0.18 5.63 -24.02
N ASN A 245 -0.85 4.69 -23.37
CA ASN A 245 -1.28 3.42 -23.96
C ASN A 245 -0.13 2.68 -24.72
N GLY A 246 1.04 2.62 -24.08
CA GLY A 246 2.23 1.94 -24.61
C GLY A 246 2.96 2.64 -25.74
N LYS A 247 2.54 3.85 -26.15
CA LYS A 247 3.20 4.66 -27.18
C LYS A 247 3.86 5.88 -26.57
N ASP A 248 5.00 6.27 -27.11
CA ASP A 248 5.64 7.52 -26.71
C ASP A 248 4.70 8.71 -26.94
N SER A 249 4.67 9.60 -26.01
CA SER A 249 3.88 10.84 -26.06
C SER A 249 4.73 12.00 -25.59
N THR A 250 4.55 13.17 -26.23
CA THR A 250 5.09 14.40 -25.70
C THR A 250 4.42 14.71 -24.37
N PRO A 251 5.15 15.16 -23.36
CA PRO A 251 4.53 15.67 -22.14
C PRO A 251 3.57 16.79 -22.52
N THR A 252 2.29 16.59 -22.25
CA THR A 252 1.29 17.64 -22.42
C THR A 252 1.38 18.57 -21.22
N GLY A 253 1.65 19.82 -21.46
CA GLY A 253 1.72 20.88 -20.46
C GLY A 253 3.09 21.51 -20.42
N ASP A 254 3.05 22.80 -20.36
CA ASP A 254 4.18 23.69 -20.30
C ASP A 254 5.05 23.45 -19.06
N ILE A 255 5.95 22.52 -19.13
CA ILE A 255 7.18 22.62 -18.36
C ILE A 255 7.99 23.68 -19.13
N LYS A 256 7.68 24.95 -18.87
CA LYS A 256 8.38 26.06 -19.45
C LYS A 256 9.78 26.11 -18.90
N ALA A 257 10.72 26.16 -19.77
CA ALA A 257 12.13 26.45 -19.62
C ALA A 257 12.82 25.68 -18.48
N PRO A 258 13.88 25.01 -18.78
CA PRO A 258 14.66 24.35 -17.77
C PRO A 258 15.08 25.39 -16.74
N SER A 259 14.68 25.15 -15.50
CA SER A 259 15.24 25.88 -14.35
C SER A 259 16.69 25.44 -14.08
N TRP A 260 17.24 24.65 -14.95
CA TRP A 260 18.57 24.08 -14.87
C TRP A 260 19.49 24.85 -15.80
N PRO A 261 20.62 25.37 -15.29
CA PRO A 261 21.58 26.03 -16.14
C PRO A 261 22.21 25.04 -17.13
N ASP A 262 22.43 25.50 -18.36
CA ASP A 262 23.36 24.85 -19.23
C ASP A 262 24.77 25.05 -18.67
N ASP A 263 25.37 23.99 -18.16
CA ASP A 263 26.75 24.03 -17.69
C ASP A 263 27.68 23.43 -18.73
N PRO A 264 28.43 24.26 -19.51
CA PRO A 264 29.40 23.74 -20.47
C PRO A 264 30.56 23.01 -19.85
N ASN A 265 30.77 23.16 -18.53
CA ASN A 265 31.85 22.54 -17.77
C ASN A 265 31.39 21.33 -16.95
N HIS A 266 30.14 20.87 -17.12
CA HIS A 266 29.61 19.73 -16.38
C HIS A 266 30.57 18.52 -16.53
N PRO A 267 30.88 17.78 -15.45
CA PRO A 267 31.86 16.68 -15.46
C PRO A 267 31.57 15.57 -16.48
N THR A 268 30.34 15.45 -16.96
CA THR A 268 29.95 14.48 -18.00
C THR A 268 30.08 15.03 -19.42
N GLY A 269 30.50 16.28 -19.60
CA GLY A 269 30.60 16.93 -20.92
C GLY A 269 29.25 17.20 -21.57
N LYS A 270 28.14 17.06 -20.86
CA LYS A 270 26.81 17.32 -21.35
C LYS A 270 26.38 18.74 -20.94
N LYS A 271 25.90 19.51 -21.91
CA LYS A 271 25.39 20.86 -21.67
C LYS A 271 24.06 20.91 -20.88
N GLU A 272 23.44 19.77 -20.66
CA GLU A 272 22.06 19.67 -20.17
C GLU A 272 22.05 18.97 -18.81
N ALA A 273 22.21 19.76 -17.73
CA ALA A 273 22.22 19.24 -16.35
C ALA A 273 20.95 18.43 -16.01
N TRP A 274 19.79 18.80 -16.58
CA TRP A 274 18.53 18.07 -16.46
C TRP A 274 18.61 16.61 -16.91
N SER A 275 19.53 16.26 -17.80
CA SER A 275 19.71 14.88 -18.28
C SER A 275 20.20 13.91 -17.21
N GLN A 276 20.70 14.43 -16.09
CA GLN A 276 21.18 13.64 -14.95
C GLN A 276 20.06 13.09 -14.08
N GLY A 277 18.80 13.41 -14.37
CA GLY A 277 17.65 12.92 -13.65
C GLY A 277 17.22 13.83 -12.50
N GLY A 278 16.52 13.30 -11.53
CA GLY A 278 15.92 14.03 -10.41
C GLY A 278 14.41 14.10 -10.48
N GLY A 279 13.81 14.85 -9.57
CA GLY A 279 12.39 15.15 -9.56
C GLY A 279 11.49 13.94 -9.29
N ALA A 280 11.96 12.93 -8.56
CA ALA A 280 11.17 11.75 -8.29
C ALA A 280 9.93 12.06 -7.44
N PRO A 281 8.73 11.72 -7.88
CA PRO A 281 7.49 11.85 -7.09
C PRO A 281 7.36 10.66 -6.12
N TRP A 282 8.25 10.58 -5.15
CA TRP A 282 8.40 9.45 -4.23
C TRP A 282 7.36 9.40 -3.11
N GLN A 283 6.55 10.44 -2.97
CA GLN A 283 5.46 10.50 -2.00
C GLN A 283 4.14 10.01 -2.60
N SER A 284 3.10 9.95 -1.76
CA SER A 284 1.74 9.67 -2.21
C SER A 284 1.08 10.92 -2.76
N ALA A 285 0.25 10.76 -3.79
CA ALA A 285 -0.49 11.86 -4.40
C ALA A 285 -1.79 12.15 -3.64
N SER A 286 -2.29 13.37 -3.75
CA SER A 286 -3.70 13.70 -3.57
C SER A 286 -4.41 13.84 -4.91
N PHE A 287 -5.72 13.73 -4.91
CA PHE A 287 -6.54 13.84 -6.11
C PHE A 287 -7.73 14.75 -5.86
N ASP A 288 -7.80 15.81 -6.63
CA ASP A 288 -8.96 16.68 -6.70
C ASP A 288 -9.93 16.15 -7.76
N ALA A 289 -11.02 15.53 -7.30
CA ALA A 289 -12.02 14.95 -8.18
C ALA A 289 -12.86 16.01 -8.92
N GLU A 290 -12.98 17.22 -8.39
CA GLU A 290 -13.74 18.31 -9.00
C GLU A 290 -13.04 18.84 -10.26
N THR A 291 -11.74 19.07 -10.16
CA THR A 291 -10.92 19.54 -11.28
C THR A 291 -10.26 18.41 -12.09
N ASN A 292 -10.45 17.15 -11.67
CA ASN A 292 -9.78 15.98 -12.26
C ASN A 292 -8.25 16.09 -12.25
N THR A 293 -7.68 16.59 -11.14
CA THR A 293 -6.27 16.93 -11.03
C THR A 293 -5.56 16.07 -9.99
N ILE A 294 -4.43 15.48 -10.36
CA ILE A 294 -3.52 14.80 -9.44
C ILE A 294 -2.46 15.81 -8.97
N ILE A 295 -2.27 15.93 -7.67
CA ILE A 295 -1.30 16.82 -7.04
C ILE A 295 -0.28 15.95 -6.31
N ILE A 296 0.99 16.12 -6.64
CA ILE A 296 2.10 15.37 -6.04
C ILE A 296 3.36 16.22 -6.00
N GLY A 297 4.13 16.09 -4.91
CA GLY A 297 5.43 16.74 -4.79
C GLY A 297 6.50 16.03 -5.61
N ALA A 298 7.35 16.78 -6.28
CA ALA A 298 8.58 16.29 -6.87
C ALA A 298 9.72 16.31 -5.84
N GLY A 299 10.62 15.36 -5.93
CA GLY A 299 11.86 15.29 -5.16
C GLY A 299 12.92 16.28 -5.67
N ASN A 300 14.09 16.17 -5.10
CA ASN A 300 15.23 17.01 -5.43
C ASN A 300 15.78 16.72 -6.84
N PRO A 301 16.55 17.64 -7.38
CA PRO A 301 17.33 17.40 -8.60
C PRO A 301 18.48 16.39 -8.37
N ALA A 302 18.93 15.73 -9.42
CA ALA A 302 20.11 14.88 -9.39
C ALA A 302 21.30 15.53 -10.11
N PRO A 303 22.53 15.33 -9.61
CA PRO A 303 22.85 14.78 -8.29
C PRO A 303 22.37 15.70 -7.16
N TRP A 304 22.06 15.13 -6.00
CA TRP A 304 21.53 15.87 -4.84
C TRP A 304 22.46 17.01 -4.39
N ASN A 305 23.76 16.81 -4.47
CA ASN A 305 24.74 17.84 -4.15
C ASN A 305 24.74 18.95 -5.22
N GLY A 306 24.37 20.17 -4.82
CA GLY A 306 24.33 21.34 -5.68
C GLY A 306 25.64 21.63 -6.40
N TRP A 307 26.79 21.46 -5.74
CA TRP A 307 28.11 21.66 -6.31
C TRP A 307 28.42 20.76 -7.51
N ALA A 308 27.79 19.60 -7.57
CA ALA A 308 27.97 18.67 -8.68
C ALA A 308 27.01 18.99 -9.85
N ARG A 309 26.09 19.96 -9.69
CA ARG A 309 25.13 20.36 -10.72
C ARG A 309 25.47 21.70 -11.35
N THR A 310 26.02 22.61 -10.56
CA THR A 310 26.34 23.97 -10.97
C THR A 310 27.83 24.18 -10.76
N ALA A 311 28.45 24.92 -11.66
CA ALA A 311 29.86 25.25 -11.57
C ALA A 311 30.17 26.40 -10.55
N ASP A 312 29.17 26.91 -9.84
CA ASP A 312 29.24 27.99 -8.86
C ASP A 312 29.34 27.48 -7.43
#